data_04deaa4db5c4b495de0b42218b71de60
#
_entry.id   04deaa4db5c4b495de0b42218b71de60
#
_cell.length_a   1.000
_cell.length_b   1.000
_cell.length_c   1.000
_cell.angle_alpha   90.00
_cell.angle_beta   90.00
_cell.angle_gamma   90.00
#
_symmetry.space_group_name_H-M   'P 1'
#
loop_
_entity.id
_entity.type
_entity.pdbx_description
1 polymer ?
#
loop_
_entity_poly.entity_id
_entity_poly.type
_entity_poly.pdbx_seq_one_letter_code
_entity_poly.pdbx_strand_id
1 'polypeptide(L)'
;MPWIYATEYVCDMISASKNYNPKNFKPETTYDYFIKHAKNYYMSQGTYEYVKWCLARYRDLGFKGLKKKDTKAKYAEIAAKYPRTEMLTSMRLSEDLIPG
;
A
#
# COMPACT_ATOMS: atom_id res chain seq x y z
N MET A 1 -3.99 9.33 -1.52
CA MET A 1 -4.72 8.97 -0.27
C MET A 1 -4.04 9.56 0.94
N PRO A 2 -4.78 10.22 1.83
CA PRO A 2 -4.24 10.61 3.14
C PRO A 2 -3.77 9.38 3.92
N TRP A 3 -2.87 9.61 4.88
CA TRP A 3 -2.25 8.53 5.65
C TRP A 3 -3.27 7.57 6.29
N ILE A 4 -4.34 8.12 6.88
CA ILE A 4 -5.37 7.29 7.54
C ILE A 4 -6.02 6.34 6.54
N TYR A 5 -6.44 6.86 5.39
CA TYR A 5 -7.10 6.05 4.37
C TYR A 5 -6.17 5.03 3.74
N ALA A 6 -4.93 5.41 3.48
CA ALA A 6 -3.94 4.49 2.92
C ALA A 6 -3.63 3.36 3.89
N THR A 7 -3.57 3.66 5.19
CA THR A 7 -3.30 2.67 6.22
C THR A 7 -4.50 1.72 6.38
N GLU A 8 -5.72 2.26 6.36
CA GLU A 8 -6.93 1.42 6.37
C GLU A 8 -6.98 0.50 5.15
N TYR A 9 -6.60 1.03 3.98
CA TYR A 9 -6.55 0.25 2.75
C TYR A 9 -5.60 -0.95 2.90
N VAL A 10 -4.42 -0.74 3.50
CA VAL A 10 -3.47 -1.83 3.75
C VAL A 10 -4.09 -2.88 4.66
N CYS A 11 -4.70 -2.46 5.76
CA CYS A 11 -5.31 -3.39 6.71
C CYS A 11 -6.46 -4.17 6.07
N ASP A 12 -7.29 -3.51 5.27
CA ASP A 12 -8.41 -4.15 4.58
C ASP A 12 -7.91 -5.18 3.57
N MET A 13 -6.83 -4.88 2.84
CA MET A 13 -6.24 -5.83 1.90
C MET A 13 -5.73 -7.08 2.61
N ILE A 14 -5.04 -6.91 3.73
CA ILE A 14 -4.53 -8.03 4.51
C ILE A 14 -5.69 -8.89 5.02
N SER A 15 -6.71 -8.26 5.58
CA SER A 15 -7.89 -8.97 6.09
C SER A 15 -8.62 -9.72 4.99
N ALA A 16 -8.80 -9.08 3.84
CA ALA A 16 -9.46 -9.71 2.70
C ALA A 16 -8.68 -10.93 2.21
N SER A 17 -7.35 -10.82 2.15
CA SER A 17 -6.50 -11.93 1.73
C SER A 17 -6.62 -13.12 2.68
N LYS A 18 -6.66 -12.86 3.99
CA LYS A 18 -6.81 -13.91 4.99
C LYS A 18 -8.17 -14.60 4.90
N ASN A 19 -9.24 -13.80 4.69
CA ASN A 19 -10.60 -14.33 4.63
C ASN A 19 -10.86 -15.10 3.34
N TYR A 20 -10.23 -14.67 2.24
CA TYR A 20 -10.44 -15.29 0.93
C TYR A 20 -9.85 -16.69 0.87
N ASN A 21 -8.67 -16.90 1.44
CA ASN A 21 -8.00 -18.19 1.36
C ASN A 21 -7.18 -18.46 2.63
N PRO A 22 -7.87 -18.71 3.76
CA PRO A 22 -7.17 -18.84 5.05
C PRO A 22 -6.17 -19.99 5.13
N LYS A 23 -6.40 -21.08 4.40
CA LYS A 23 -5.51 -22.24 4.44
C LYS A 23 -4.19 -21.98 3.75
N ASN A 24 -4.19 -21.12 2.73
CA ASN A 24 -3.00 -20.85 1.92
C ASN A 24 -2.43 -19.46 2.16
N PHE A 25 -2.99 -18.71 3.12
CA PHE A 25 -2.51 -17.38 3.43
C PHE A 25 -1.10 -17.43 4.04
N LYS A 26 -0.20 -16.62 3.49
CA LYS A 26 1.17 -16.45 3.97
C LYS A 26 1.45 -14.97 4.14
N PRO A 27 2.47 -14.57 4.89
CA PRO A 27 2.80 -13.15 5.06
C PRO A 27 3.00 -12.41 3.75
N GLU A 28 3.54 -13.06 2.73
CA GLU A 28 3.79 -12.45 1.42
C GLU A 28 2.58 -12.43 0.49
N THR A 29 1.49 -13.11 0.84
CA THR A 29 0.34 -13.27 -0.07
C THR A 29 -0.22 -11.92 -0.53
N THR A 30 -0.46 -11.00 0.40
CA THR A 30 -1.06 -9.71 0.07
C THR A 30 -0.09 -8.84 -0.73
N TYR A 31 1.19 -8.86 -0.36
CA TYR A 31 2.22 -8.12 -1.09
C TYR A 31 2.30 -8.57 -2.55
N ASP A 32 2.39 -9.89 -2.76
CA ASP A 32 2.52 -10.45 -4.11
C ASP A 32 1.30 -10.14 -4.96
N TYR A 33 0.10 -10.24 -4.37
CA TYR A 33 -1.13 -9.88 -5.06
C TYR A 33 -1.14 -8.41 -5.45
N PHE A 34 -0.76 -7.53 -4.54
CA PHE A 34 -0.75 -6.10 -4.79
C PHE A 34 0.20 -5.75 -5.95
N ILE A 35 1.41 -6.29 -5.94
CA ILE A 35 2.40 -6.03 -6.99
C ILE A 35 1.90 -6.56 -8.34
N LYS A 36 1.32 -7.75 -8.36
CA LYS A 36 0.83 -8.37 -9.59
C LYS A 36 -0.27 -7.56 -10.25
N HIS A 37 -1.13 -6.92 -9.46
CA HIS A 37 -2.28 -6.19 -9.96
C HIS A 37 -2.11 -4.68 -9.92
N ALA A 38 -0.89 -4.20 -9.75
CA ALA A 38 -0.62 -2.76 -9.57
C ALA A 38 -1.20 -1.89 -10.67
N LYS A 39 -1.14 -2.33 -11.91
CA LYS A 39 -1.63 -1.56 -13.07
C LYS A 39 -3.13 -1.31 -13.05
N ASN A 40 -3.88 -2.07 -12.25
CA ASN A 40 -5.32 -1.99 -12.18
C ASN A 40 -5.83 -1.08 -11.06
N TYR A 41 -4.93 -0.54 -10.24
CA TYR A 41 -5.33 0.29 -9.11
C TYR A 41 -5.45 1.77 -9.51
N TYR A 42 -6.43 2.43 -8.91
CA TYR A 42 -6.64 3.88 -9.05
C TYR A 42 -6.03 4.56 -7.83
N MET A 43 -4.76 4.89 -7.92
CA MET A 43 -4.06 5.58 -6.84
C MET A 43 -2.83 6.31 -7.40
N SER A 44 -2.36 7.32 -6.67
CA SER A 44 -1.15 8.02 -7.03
C SER A 44 0.08 7.15 -6.80
N GLN A 45 1.20 7.49 -7.43
CA GLN A 45 2.44 6.76 -7.24
C GLN A 45 2.90 6.80 -5.77
N GLY A 46 2.72 7.94 -5.10
CA GLY A 46 3.07 8.04 -3.67
C GLY A 46 2.25 7.07 -2.82
N THR A 47 0.95 6.99 -3.06
CA THR A 47 0.10 6.03 -2.37
C THR A 47 0.55 4.60 -2.66
N TYR A 48 0.86 4.30 -3.91
CA TYR A 48 1.37 2.99 -4.30
C TYR A 48 2.66 2.65 -3.53
N GLU A 49 3.59 3.58 -3.47
CA GLU A 49 4.86 3.36 -2.78
C GLU A 49 4.65 3.13 -1.28
N TYR A 50 3.73 3.89 -0.67
CA TYR A 50 3.41 3.72 0.74
C TYR A 50 2.77 2.35 1.02
N VAL A 51 1.76 1.98 0.25
CA VAL A 51 1.09 0.69 0.41
C VAL A 51 2.07 -0.47 0.20
N LYS A 52 2.88 -0.37 -0.83
CA LYS A 52 3.93 -1.35 -1.12
C LYS A 52 4.88 -1.50 0.06
N TRP A 53 5.33 -0.39 0.62
CA TRP A 53 6.21 -0.40 1.78
C TRP A 53 5.54 -1.08 2.99
N CYS A 54 4.30 -0.74 3.26
CA CYS A 54 3.54 -1.33 4.37
C CYS A 54 3.40 -2.85 4.20
N LEU A 55 3.06 -3.29 3.00
CA LEU A 55 2.87 -4.72 2.74
C LEU A 55 4.19 -5.47 2.82
N ALA A 56 5.31 -4.85 2.40
CA ALA A 56 6.63 -5.44 2.56
C ALA A 56 7.01 -5.57 4.03
N ARG A 57 6.71 -4.55 4.84
CA ARG A 57 6.94 -4.60 6.29
C ARG A 57 6.10 -5.69 6.95
N TYR A 58 4.84 -5.81 6.55
CA TYR A 58 3.98 -6.88 7.05
C TYR A 58 4.52 -8.26 6.65
N ARG A 59 4.97 -8.40 5.41
CA ARG A 59 5.58 -9.65 4.94
C ARG A 59 6.76 -10.07 5.81
N ASP A 60 7.62 -9.11 6.16
CA ASP A 60 8.86 -9.40 6.86
C ASP A 60 8.71 -9.45 8.38
N LEU A 61 7.81 -8.64 8.94
CA LEU A 61 7.73 -8.40 10.40
C LEU A 61 6.33 -8.63 10.99
N GLY A 62 5.32 -8.89 10.15
CA GLY A 62 3.93 -8.93 10.60
C GLY A 62 3.45 -7.53 10.97
N PHE A 63 2.38 -7.46 11.77
CA PHE A 63 1.84 -6.16 12.20
C PHE A 63 2.81 -5.36 13.07
N LYS A 64 3.83 -6.00 13.64
CA LYS A 64 4.89 -5.30 14.37
C LYS A 64 5.62 -4.29 13.48
N GLY A 65 5.66 -4.54 12.18
CA GLY A 65 6.29 -3.65 11.20
C GLY A 65 5.44 -2.44 10.83
N LEU A 66 4.19 -2.36 11.31
CA LEU A 66 3.24 -1.33 10.94
C LEU A 66 2.86 -0.44 12.12
N LYS A 67 3.83 -0.10 12.96
CA LYS A 67 3.60 0.80 14.08
C LYS A 67 3.24 2.19 13.58
N LYS A 68 2.33 2.86 14.28
CA LYS A 68 1.83 4.18 13.91
C LYS A 68 2.96 5.17 13.68
N LYS A 69 3.95 5.20 14.58
CA LYS A 69 5.10 6.11 14.47
C LYS A 69 5.87 5.89 13.17
N ASP A 70 6.14 4.64 12.84
CA ASP A 70 6.94 4.28 11.67
C ASP A 70 6.16 4.53 10.38
N THR A 71 4.89 4.19 10.36
CA THR A 71 4.05 4.39 9.16
C THR A 71 3.83 5.86 8.88
N LYS A 72 3.62 6.68 9.91
CA LYS A 72 3.48 8.13 9.74
C LYS A 72 4.77 8.76 9.21
N ALA A 73 5.92 8.37 9.74
CA ALA A 73 7.20 8.89 9.30
C ALA A 73 7.46 8.53 7.83
N LYS A 74 7.18 7.30 7.46
CA LYS A 74 7.37 6.86 6.07
C LYS A 74 6.40 7.56 5.12
N TYR A 75 5.15 7.73 5.54
CA TYR A 75 4.18 8.43 4.73
C TYR A 75 4.61 9.88 4.48
N ALA A 76 5.09 10.58 5.51
CA ALA A 76 5.56 11.96 5.37
C ALA A 76 6.75 12.05 4.40
N GLU A 77 7.67 11.10 4.47
CA GLU A 77 8.81 11.02 3.56
C GLU A 77 8.36 10.85 2.11
N ILE A 78 7.41 9.95 1.88
CA ILE A 78 6.87 9.69 0.54
C ILE A 78 6.07 10.88 0.03
N ALA A 79 5.25 11.51 0.87
CA ALA A 79 4.44 12.66 0.48
C ALA A 79 5.32 13.85 0.08
N ALA A 80 6.47 14.01 0.72
CA ALA A 80 7.41 15.06 0.35
C ALA A 80 8.01 14.83 -1.04
N LYS A 81 8.18 13.56 -1.41
CA LYS A 81 8.75 13.18 -2.71
C LYS A 81 7.71 13.16 -3.82
N TYR A 82 6.48 12.79 -3.48
CA TYR A 82 5.38 12.67 -4.44
C TYR A 82 4.22 13.57 -4.01
N PRO A 83 4.14 14.81 -4.52
CA PRO A 83 3.16 15.79 -4.03
C PRO A 83 1.70 15.35 -4.13
N ARG A 84 1.39 14.40 -5.03
CA ARG A 84 0.01 13.93 -5.23
C ARG A 84 -0.41 12.84 -4.25
N THR A 85 0.47 12.44 -3.34
CA THR A 85 0.22 11.32 -2.42
C THR A 85 -1.04 11.53 -1.58
N GLU A 86 -1.28 12.75 -1.10
CA GLU A 86 -2.41 13.05 -0.21
C GLU A 86 -3.72 13.27 -0.96
N MET A 87 -3.69 13.32 -2.29
CA MET A 87 -4.90 13.55 -3.08
C MET A 87 -5.76 12.30 -3.14
N LEU A 88 -7.07 12.49 -3.03
CA LEU A 88 -8.03 11.43 -3.35
C LEU A 88 -8.19 11.42 -4.85
N THR A 89 -7.50 10.52 -5.53
CA THR A 89 -7.45 10.49 -6.99
C THR A 89 -8.18 9.29 -7.56
N SER A 90 -8.81 9.49 -8.72
CA SER A 90 -9.35 8.41 -9.51
C SER A 90 -8.43 8.04 -10.67
N MET A 91 -7.24 8.63 -10.73
CA MET A 91 -6.28 8.32 -11.78
C MET A 91 -5.78 6.89 -11.63
N ARG A 92 -5.73 6.15 -12.74
CA ARG A 92 -5.18 4.81 -12.75
C ARG A 92 -3.67 4.85 -12.49
N LEU A 93 -3.19 3.95 -11.66
CA LEU A 93 -1.78 3.92 -11.27
C LEU A 93 -0.85 3.84 -12.50
N SER A 94 -1.23 3.07 -13.51
CA SER A 94 -0.40 2.93 -14.72
C SER A 94 -0.20 4.25 -15.45
N GLU A 95 -1.13 5.20 -15.32
CA GLU A 95 -1.02 6.52 -15.91
C GLU A 95 -0.09 7.41 -15.09
N ASP A 96 -0.10 7.25 -13.77
CA ASP A 96 0.74 8.02 -12.86
C ASP A 96 2.19 7.53 -12.88
N LEU A 97 2.39 6.23 -13.07
CA LEU A 97 3.72 5.62 -13.08
C LEU A 97 4.45 5.78 -14.40
N ILE A 98 3.79 6.21 -15.45
CA ILE A 98 4.39 6.27 -16.77
C ILE A 98 5.59 7.21 -16.74
N PRO A 99 6.80 6.72 -16.95
CA PRO A 99 7.94 7.58 -17.21
C PRO A 99 7.95 7.87 -18.71
N GLY A 100 7.08 8.70 -19.09
CA GLY A 100 6.99 9.01 -20.51
C GLY A 100 6.36 7.95 -21.39
#